data_ca137ede88fa402cbbdd3d98c1e78d4c
#
_entry.id   ca137ede88fa402cbbdd3d98c1e78d4c
#
_cell.length_a   1.000
_cell.length_b   1.000
_cell.length_c   1.000
_cell.angle_alpha   90.00
_cell.angle_beta   90.00
_cell.angle_gamma   90.00
#
_symmetry.space_group_name_H-M   'P 1'
#
loop_
_entity.id
_entity.type
_entity.pdbx_description
1 polymer ?
#
loop_
_entity_poly.entity_id
_entity_poly.type
_entity_poly.pdbx_seq_one_letter_code
_entity_poly.pdbx_strand_id
1 'polypeptide(L)'
;MSIKSVATVLLVLAFAAGCASAPPKQVRSEFEDIPVPKGLSYQPDKSTIIESQTVKAARLVYRGRLEVDSLAAAMRTTLEANGWRHVSSTAVADHGVTQIYEKAGSSLEVRLIDGWWYTFVELTASRALQHATTTR
;
A
#
# COMPACT_ATOMS: atom_id res chain seq x y z
N MET A 1 -10.87 35.44 48.08
CA MET A 1 -10.56 34.23 47.32
C MET A 1 -9.44 33.50 48.04
N SER A 2 -9.71 32.32 48.53
CA SER A 2 -8.77 31.58 49.37
C SER A 2 -7.68 30.95 48.46
N ILE A 3 -6.41 31.06 48.87
CA ILE A 3 -5.24 30.50 48.19
C ILE A 3 -5.40 29.00 47.86
N LYS A 4 -6.21 28.31 48.64
CA LYS A 4 -6.56 26.89 48.40
C LYS A 4 -7.35 26.64 47.10
N SER A 5 -8.20 27.60 46.69
CA SER A 5 -8.98 27.49 45.44
C SER A 5 -8.13 27.69 44.18
N VAL A 6 -7.08 28.50 44.24
CA VAL A 6 -6.17 28.74 43.11
C VAL A 6 -5.27 27.53 42.87
N ALA A 7 -4.83 26.88 43.96
CA ALA A 7 -3.99 25.66 43.84
C ALA A 7 -4.77 24.50 43.21
N THR A 8 -6.06 24.36 43.48
CA THR A 8 -6.90 23.30 42.92
C THR A 8 -7.16 23.52 41.42
N VAL A 9 -7.31 24.76 40.96
CA VAL A 9 -7.50 25.10 39.56
C VAL A 9 -6.21 24.87 38.76
N LEU A 10 -5.05 25.18 39.35
CA LEU A 10 -3.76 24.93 38.68
C LEU A 10 -3.44 23.42 38.51
N LEU A 11 -3.89 22.58 39.46
CA LEU A 11 -3.64 21.14 39.38
C LEU A 11 -4.48 20.45 38.31
N VAL A 12 -5.69 20.97 38.00
CA VAL A 12 -6.56 20.40 36.96
C VAL A 12 -6.08 20.72 35.54
N LEU A 13 -5.37 21.83 35.34
CA LEU A 13 -4.82 22.18 34.00
C LEU A 13 -3.59 21.36 33.60
N ALA A 14 -2.93 20.68 34.53
CA ALA A 14 -1.70 19.92 34.23
C ALA A 14 -1.95 18.54 33.60
N PHE A 15 -3.19 18.05 33.58
CA PHE A 15 -3.52 16.72 32.99
C PHE A 15 -3.96 16.73 31.52
N ALA A 16 -3.99 17.90 30.89
CA ALA A 16 -4.38 18.03 29.47
C ALA A 16 -3.19 17.88 28.49
N ALA A 17 -2.01 17.41 28.94
CA ALA A 17 -0.96 16.96 28.04
C ALA A 17 -1.33 15.60 27.45
N GLY A 18 -2.38 15.56 26.62
CA GLY A 18 -2.74 14.38 25.84
C GLY A 18 -1.57 14.00 24.95
N CYS A 19 -1.13 12.75 25.06
CA CYS A 19 -0.17 12.14 24.15
C CYS A 19 -0.71 12.30 22.72
N ALA A 20 -0.22 13.28 21.99
CA ALA A 20 -0.35 13.33 20.55
C ALA A 20 0.50 12.19 20.01
N SER A 21 -0.10 11.02 19.85
CA SER A 21 0.48 9.92 19.09
C SER A 21 0.71 10.45 17.68
N ALA A 22 1.97 10.66 17.30
CA ALA A 22 2.30 10.99 15.92
C ALA A 22 1.67 9.93 15.02
N PRO A 23 0.99 10.33 13.91
CA PRO A 23 0.44 9.36 12.98
C PRO A 23 1.58 8.45 12.54
N PRO A 24 1.35 7.12 12.41
CA PRO A 24 2.37 6.20 11.98
C PRO A 24 2.92 6.74 10.65
N LYS A 25 4.21 7.01 10.62
CA LYS A 25 4.92 7.45 9.42
C LYS A 25 4.71 6.33 8.41
N GLN A 26 3.84 6.55 7.43
CA GLN A 26 3.68 5.61 6.33
C GLN A 26 5.07 5.45 5.76
N VAL A 27 5.60 4.23 5.86
CA VAL A 27 6.85 3.89 5.21
C VAL A 27 6.56 4.04 3.73
N ARG A 28 6.93 5.19 3.19
CA ARG A 28 6.89 5.43 1.76
C ARG A 28 7.81 4.42 1.13
N SER A 29 7.21 3.41 0.54
CA SER A 29 7.96 2.37 -0.14
C SER A 29 8.40 2.88 -1.51
N GLU A 30 9.51 2.39 -2.00
CA GLU A 30 9.97 2.64 -3.37
C GLU A 30 9.00 2.10 -4.44
N PHE A 31 7.89 1.52 -4.02
CA PHE A 31 6.79 1.04 -4.85
C PHE A 31 5.60 2.02 -4.90
N GLU A 32 5.79 3.27 -4.45
CA GLU A 32 4.76 4.32 -4.54
C GLU A 32 4.46 4.76 -5.97
N ASP A 33 5.33 4.44 -6.90
CA ASP A 33 5.09 4.64 -8.32
C ASP A 33 4.08 3.65 -8.92
N ILE A 34 3.60 2.66 -8.13
CA ILE A 34 2.51 1.78 -8.52
C ILE A 34 1.19 2.49 -8.19
N PRO A 35 0.48 2.98 -9.20
CA PRO A 35 -0.76 3.71 -8.97
C PRO A 35 -1.86 2.74 -8.51
N VAL A 36 -2.61 3.17 -7.51
CA VAL A 36 -3.73 2.42 -6.94
C VAL A 36 -5.02 3.21 -7.14
N PRO A 37 -6.09 2.59 -7.66
CA PRO A 37 -7.39 3.24 -7.82
C PRO A 37 -7.94 3.80 -6.50
N LYS A 38 -8.73 4.88 -6.62
CA LYS A 38 -9.43 5.45 -5.46
C LYS A 38 -10.43 4.46 -4.88
N GLY A 39 -10.69 4.57 -3.59
CA GLY A 39 -11.63 3.70 -2.88
C GLY A 39 -10.98 2.47 -2.24
N LEU A 40 -9.68 2.31 -2.37
CA LEU A 40 -8.89 1.28 -1.71
C LEU A 40 -8.16 1.84 -0.50
N SER A 41 -8.16 1.09 0.60
CA SER A 41 -7.46 1.40 1.84
C SER A 41 -6.29 0.45 2.04
N TYR A 42 -5.10 1.00 2.23
CA TYR A 42 -3.88 0.24 2.49
C TYR A 42 -3.98 -0.53 3.82
N GLN A 43 -3.47 -1.76 3.83
CA GLN A 43 -3.46 -2.66 4.98
C GLN A 43 -2.00 -2.93 5.41
N PRO A 44 -1.41 -2.11 6.28
CA PRO A 44 0.01 -2.26 6.67
C PRO A 44 0.29 -3.59 7.35
N ASP A 45 -0.64 -4.08 8.19
CA ASP A 45 -0.46 -5.35 8.93
C ASP A 45 -0.42 -6.59 8.03
N LYS A 46 -0.89 -6.46 6.79
CA LYS A 46 -0.92 -7.54 5.78
C LYS A 46 0.12 -7.34 4.68
N SER A 47 0.84 -6.22 4.73
CA SER A 47 1.83 -5.83 3.71
C SER A 47 3.23 -6.15 4.20
N THR A 48 4.12 -6.50 3.28
CA THR A 48 5.52 -6.82 3.58
C THR A 48 6.41 -6.20 2.51
N ILE A 49 7.51 -5.60 2.94
CA ILE A 49 8.56 -5.10 2.05
C ILE A 49 9.85 -5.80 2.40
N ILE A 50 10.51 -6.36 1.39
CA ILE A 50 11.78 -7.06 1.49
C ILE A 50 12.79 -6.28 0.67
N GLU A 51 13.88 -5.92 1.30
CA GLU A 51 14.97 -5.20 0.66
C GLU A 51 16.28 -5.95 0.88
N SER A 52 16.98 -6.21 -0.21
CA SER A 52 18.32 -6.80 -0.22
C SER A 52 19.25 -5.95 -1.08
N GLN A 53 20.52 -6.31 -1.15
CA GLN A 53 21.49 -5.60 -1.99
C GLN A 53 21.20 -5.71 -3.50
N THR A 54 20.53 -6.76 -3.94
CA THR A 54 20.32 -7.07 -5.36
C THR A 54 18.88 -7.02 -5.80
N VAL A 55 17.93 -7.17 -4.87
CA VAL A 55 16.49 -7.24 -5.17
C VAL A 55 15.71 -6.46 -4.14
N LYS A 56 14.75 -5.70 -4.61
CA LYS A 56 13.67 -5.14 -3.79
C LYS A 56 12.37 -5.81 -4.18
N ALA A 57 11.62 -6.28 -3.21
CA ALA A 57 10.32 -6.89 -3.40
C ALA A 57 9.32 -6.34 -2.37
N ALA A 58 8.08 -6.20 -2.77
CA ALA A 58 7.01 -5.80 -1.89
C ALA A 58 5.75 -6.59 -2.17
N ARG A 59 5.05 -6.96 -1.12
CA ARG A 59 3.67 -7.40 -1.16
C ARG A 59 2.83 -6.36 -0.44
N LEU A 60 2.04 -5.60 -1.18
CA LEU A 60 1.19 -4.54 -0.68
C LEU A 60 -0.26 -5.00 -0.74
N VAL A 61 -0.97 -4.90 0.36
CA VAL A 61 -2.37 -5.32 0.44
C VAL A 61 -3.26 -4.11 0.65
N TYR A 62 -4.31 -4.03 -0.15
CA TYR A 62 -5.37 -3.03 -0.06
C TYR A 62 -6.71 -3.70 0.07
N ARG A 63 -7.71 -2.99 0.55
CA ARG A 63 -9.10 -3.43 0.56
C ARG A 63 -10.05 -2.30 0.21
N GLY A 64 -11.17 -2.64 -0.40
CA GLY A 64 -12.23 -1.68 -0.73
C GLY A 64 -13.56 -2.40 -0.94
N ARG A 65 -14.62 -1.62 -1.10
CA ARG A 65 -15.94 -2.13 -1.50
C ARG A 65 -16.17 -1.84 -2.97
N LEU A 66 -15.41 -2.51 -3.81
CA LEU A 66 -15.43 -2.34 -5.26
C LEU A 66 -15.66 -3.71 -5.89
N GLU A 67 -16.38 -3.74 -6.97
CA GLU A 67 -16.63 -4.95 -7.73
C GLU A 67 -15.35 -5.35 -8.48
N VAL A 68 -15.03 -6.68 -8.49
CA VAL A 68 -13.73 -7.21 -8.94
C VAL A 68 -13.45 -6.90 -10.41
N ASP A 69 -14.42 -7.08 -11.31
CA ASP A 69 -14.21 -6.87 -12.75
C ASP A 69 -14.00 -5.40 -13.08
N SER A 70 -14.78 -4.52 -12.46
CA SER A 70 -14.61 -3.07 -12.58
C SER A 70 -13.27 -2.61 -12.04
N LEU A 71 -12.84 -3.19 -10.92
CA LEU A 71 -11.54 -2.89 -10.32
C LEU A 71 -10.39 -3.42 -11.17
N ALA A 72 -10.53 -4.62 -11.77
CA ALA A 72 -9.56 -5.17 -12.70
C ALA A 72 -9.36 -4.29 -13.94
N ALA A 73 -10.46 -3.78 -14.51
CA ALA A 73 -10.41 -2.83 -15.61
C ALA A 73 -9.77 -1.50 -15.22
N ALA A 74 -10.11 -0.95 -14.05
CA ALA A 74 -9.53 0.27 -13.53
C ALA A 74 -8.03 0.13 -13.24
N MET A 75 -7.60 -0.99 -12.64
CA MET A 75 -6.19 -1.30 -12.41
C MET A 75 -5.42 -1.33 -13.72
N ARG A 76 -5.94 -2.03 -14.72
CA ARG A 76 -5.31 -2.13 -16.04
C ARG A 76 -5.14 -0.75 -16.68
N THR A 77 -6.22 0.02 -16.77
CA THR A 77 -6.18 1.36 -17.36
C THR A 77 -5.18 2.27 -16.65
N THR A 78 -5.17 2.23 -15.31
CA THR A 78 -4.31 3.07 -14.50
C THR A 78 -2.84 2.66 -14.62
N LEU A 79 -2.54 1.37 -14.63
CA LEU A 79 -1.18 0.86 -14.77
C LEU A 79 -0.62 1.12 -16.17
N GLU A 80 -1.40 0.85 -17.23
CA GLU A 80 -0.98 1.12 -18.61
C GLU A 80 -0.71 2.62 -18.84
N ALA A 81 -1.56 3.50 -18.29
CA ALA A 81 -1.35 4.96 -18.35
C ALA A 81 -0.06 5.42 -17.63
N ASN A 82 0.44 4.63 -16.69
CA ASN A 82 1.69 4.87 -15.96
C ASN A 82 2.88 4.07 -16.51
N GLY A 83 2.76 3.53 -17.72
CA GLY A 83 3.85 2.88 -18.45
C GLY A 83 4.09 1.42 -18.09
N TRP A 84 3.18 0.78 -17.36
CA TRP A 84 3.20 -0.66 -17.15
C TRP A 84 2.63 -1.38 -18.37
N ARG A 85 3.33 -2.38 -18.86
CA ARG A 85 2.87 -3.22 -19.97
C ARG A 85 2.11 -4.42 -19.40
N HIS A 86 0.87 -4.57 -19.79
CA HIS A 86 0.08 -5.76 -19.45
C HIS A 86 0.64 -6.99 -20.16
N VAL A 87 0.86 -8.07 -19.43
CA VAL A 87 1.37 -9.33 -19.93
C VAL A 87 0.28 -10.38 -20.04
N SER A 88 -0.46 -10.60 -18.97
CA SER A 88 -1.54 -11.59 -18.91
C SER A 88 -2.60 -11.26 -17.87
N SER A 89 -3.79 -11.82 -18.08
CA SER A 89 -4.86 -11.86 -17.09
C SER A 89 -5.41 -13.27 -17.00
N THR A 90 -5.62 -13.76 -15.79
CA THR A 90 -6.17 -15.09 -15.52
C THR A 90 -7.28 -14.99 -14.50
N ALA A 91 -8.44 -15.53 -14.81
CA ALA A 91 -9.50 -15.72 -13.83
C ALA A 91 -9.10 -16.83 -12.86
N VAL A 92 -9.29 -16.58 -11.58
CA VAL A 92 -9.02 -17.54 -10.50
C VAL A 92 -10.35 -18.07 -9.99
N ALA A 93 -10.39 -19.32 -9.55
CA ALA A 93 -11.55 -19.88 -8.89
C ALA A 93 -11.97 -18.98 -7.70
N ASP A 94 -13.25 -18.95 -7.37
CA ASP A 94 -13.83 -18.10 -6.33
C ASP A 94 -13.84 -16.59 -6.64
N HIS A 95 -14.15 -16.24 -7.90
CA HIS A 95 -14.39 -14.85 -8.36
C HIS A 95 -13.19 -13.90 -8.20
N GLY A 96 -11.99 -14.42 -8.40
CA GLY A 96 -10.77 -13.63 -8.41
C GLY A 96 -10.19 -13.38 -9.79
N VAL A 97 -9.30 -12.39 -9.91
CA VAL A 97 -8.54 -12.09 -11.13
C VAL A 97 -7.08 -11.86 -10.76
N THR A 98 -6.17 -12.47 -11.52
CA THR A 98 -4.74 -12.17 -11.43
C THR A 98 -4.28 -11.53 -12.73
N GLN A 99 -3.59 -10.40 -12.64
CA GLN A 99 -3.02 -9.68 -13.77
C GLN A 99 -1.52 -9.53 -13.57
N ILE A 100 -0.77 -9.71 -14.64
CA ILE A 100 0.70 -9.58 -14.64
C ILE A 100 1.10 -8.38 -15.51
N TYR A 101 2.02 -7.59 -15.00
CA TYR A 101 2.57 -6.41 -15.66
C TYR A 101 4.08 -6.36 -15.57
N GLU A 102 4.68 -5.65 -16.52
CA GLU A 102 6.12 -5.38 -16.57
C GLU A 102 6.40 -3.91 -16.85
N LYS A 103 7.45 -3.38 -16.25
CA LYS A 103 7.95 -2.03 -16.51
C LYS A 103 9.43 -1.92 -16.17
N ALA A 104 10.26 -1.61 -17.16
CA ALA A 104 11.69 -1.29 -16.97
C ALA A 104 12.43 -2.28 -16.05
N GLY A 105 12.32 -3.59 -16.32
CA GLY A 105 12.96 -4.64 -15.52
C GLY A 105 12.29 -4.93 -14.17
N SER A 106 11.17 -4.30 -13.89
CA SER A 106 10.30 -4.61 -12.75
C SER A 106 9.15 -5.49 -13.18
N SER A 107 8.70 -6.38 -12.32
CA SER A 107 7.47 -7.16 -12.50
C SER A 107 6.47 -6.83 -11.41
N LEU A 108 5.19 -6.87 -11.77
CA LEU A 108 4.08 -6.62 -10.86
C LEU A 108 2.98 -7.64 -11.11
N GLU A 109 2.64 -8.39 -10.08
CA GLU A 109 1.43 -9.20 -10.03
C GLU A 109 0.35 -8.44 -9.25
N VAL A 110 -0.83 -8.35 -9.83
CA VAL A 110 -2.03 -7.79 -9.22
C VAL A 110 -3.03 -8.92 -9.02
N ARG A 111 -3.31 -9.28 -7.79
CA ARG A 111 -4.36 -10.27 -7.45
C ARG A 111 -5.55 -9.54 -6.84
N LEU A 112 -6.69 -9.74 -7.45
CA LEU A 112 -7.98 -9.25 -6.99
C LEU A 112 -8.75 -10.44 -6.42
N ILE A 113 -9.17 -10.34 -5.18
CA ILE A 113 -9.83 -11.43 -4.45
C ILE A 113 -11.17 -10.90 -3.96
N ASP A 114 -12.24 -11.52 -4.43
CA ASP A 114 -13.58 -11.21 -3.93
C ASP A 114 -13.76 -11.82 -2.54
N GLY A 115 -14.06 -10.99 -1.56
CA GLY A 115 -14.35 -11.40 -0.20
C GLY A 115 -15.78 -11.04 0.17
N TRP A 116 -16.31 -11.63 1.22
CA TRP A 116 -17.69 -11.46 1.65
C TRP A 116 -18.17 -10.00 1.81
N TRP A 117 -17.29 -9.10 2.33
CA TRP A 117 -17.61 -7.69 2.58
C TRP A 117 -16.70 -6.72 1.83
N TYR A 118 -15.55 -7.18 1.42
CA TYR A 118 -14.52 -6.36 0.80
C TYR A 118 -13.82 -7.12 -0.29
N THR A 119 -13.49 -6.43 -1.34
CA THR A 119 -12.51 -6.88 -2.33
C THR A 119 -11.11 -6.56 -1.82
N PHE A 120 -10.22 -7.54 -1.85
CA PHE A 120 -8.81 -7.36 -1.53
C PHE A 120 -7.99 -7.26 -2.82
N VAL A 121 -7.02 -6.37 -2.78
CA VAL A 121 -6.03 -6.20 -3.86
C VAL A 121 -4.66 -6.49 -3.27
N GLU A 122 -4.01 -7.51 -3.78
CA GLU A 122 -2.61 -7.81 -3.45
C GLU A 122 -1.73 -7.41 -4.62
N LEU A 123 -0.78 -6.53 -4.38
CA LEU A 123 0.24 -6.11 -5.33
C LEU A 123 1.56 -6.76 -4.92
N THR A 124 2.06 -7.68 -5.72
CA THR A 124 3.40 -8.26 -5.53
C THR A 124 4.32 -7.69 -6.58
N ALA A 125 5.21 -6.81 -6.15
CA ALA A 125 6.18 -6.15 -7.02
C ALA A 125 7.59 -6.62 -6.73
N SER A 126 8.40 -6.75 -7.77
CA SER A 126 9.83 -7.04 -7.66
C SER A 126 10.64 -6.17 -8.61
N ARG A 127 11.80 -5.71 -8.14
CA ARG A 127 12.79 -4.95 -8.92
C ARG A 127 14.17 -5.53 -8.71
N ALA A 128 14.88 -5.79 -9.81
CA ALA A 128 16.30 -6.07 -9.76
C ALA A 128 17.07 -4.73 -9.61
N LEU A 129 17.93 -4.64 -8.62
CA LEU A 129 18.83 -3.51 -8.49
C LEU A 129 19.99 -3.73 -9.44
N GLN A 130 20.09 -2.90 -10.48
CA GLN A 130 21.26 -2.90 -11.34
C GLN A 130 22.43 -2.29 -10.55
N HIS A 131 23.40 -3.12 -10.20
CA HIS A 131 24.70 -2.60 -9.78
C HIS A 131 25.30 -1.92 -10.99
N ALA A 132 25.53 -0.60 -10.89
CA ALA A 132 26.35 0.10 -11.87
C ALA A 132 27.72 -0.58 -11.86
N THR A 133 27.98 -1.41 -12.86
CA THR A 133 29.32 -1.94 -13.08
C THR A 133 30.18 -0.77 -13.47
N THR A 134 30.91 -0.21 -12.52
CA THR A 134 31.96 0.77 -12.80
C THR A 134 33.04 0.00 -13.57
N THR A 135 32.97 0.07 -14.88
CA THR A 135 34.09 -0.36 -15.74
C THR A 135 35.24 0.58 -15.48
N ARG A 136 36.27 0.08 -14.86
CA ARG A 136 37.53 0.76 -14.59
C ARG A 136 38.43 0.61 -15.81
#